data_47372cd2f0327f4486237fd8ee94ef37
#
_entry.id   47372cd2f0327f4486237fd8ee94ef37
#
_cell.length_a   1.000
_cell.length_b   1.000
_cell.length_c   1.000
_cell.angle_alpha   90.00
_cell.angle_beta   90.00
_cell.angle_gamma   90.00
#
_symmetry.space_group_name_H-M   'P 1'
#
loop_
_entity.id
_entity.type
_entity.pdbx_description
1 polymer ?
#
loop_
_entity_poly.entity_id
_entity_poly.type
_entity_poly.pdbx_seq_one_letter_code
_entity_poly.pdbx_strand_id
1 'polypeptide(L)'
;MTLPASKKSAPLGKIILIVLVLVAAAAGGMGYFSQKSNLDEAQTQTAALSQQTVEKVPAPLDPSDALFTAQPGELVFGKPDAAGTIIEYSSMSCPHCAFFHSDMLPQLKKDLLDTGKAKLVFRYFPLNEPALRATQLVECAPAEKRAQFIKVLFELQKNWAFSERFKDELKTIAAQGGLDAAQVDSCFADKQLEDRIIEGRQVAATRAGVNSTPSFFVNGVKLEDFSKADHFAKALESAPKKPAQPTGDAE
;
A
#
# COMPACT_ATOMS: atom_id res chain seq x y z
N MET A 1 63.79 -84.75 -16.24
CA MET A 1 62.59 -84.35 -15.44
C MET A 1 62.13 -83.01 -15.95
N THR A 2 61.13 -82.99 -16.76
CA THR A 2 60.58 -81.84 -17.48
C THR A 2 59.24 -81.47 -16.84
N LEU A 3 59.12 -80.23 -16.35
CA LEU A 3 57.87 -79.68 -15.82
C LEU A 3 56.95 -79.22 -16.95
N PRO A 4 55.67 -79.38 -16.82
CA PRO A 4 54.73 -79.00 -17.88
C PRO A 4 54.39 -77.50 -17.83
N ALA A 5 54.11 -76.93 -19.05
CA ALA A 5 53.79 -75.51 -19.30
C ALA A 5 52.46 -75.05 -18.71
N SER A 6 52.50 -73.88 -18.09
CA SER A 6 51.34 -73.14 -17.59
C SER A 6 50.42 -72.67 -18.70
N LYS A 7 49.10 -72.97 -18.58
CA LYS A 7 48.00 -72.40 -19.41
C LYS A 7 47.78 -70.94 -19.11
N LYS A 8 47.85 -70.07 -20.12
CA LYS A 8 47.51 -68.65 -20.03
C LYS A 8 46.01 -68.53 -19.83
N SER A 9 45.58 -68.00 -18.68
CA SER A 9 44.23 -67.58 -18.44
C SER A 9 43.92 -66.23 -19.13
N ALA A 10 42.80 -66.15 -19.85
CA ALA A 10 42.36 -64.94 -20.50
C ALA A 10 42.09 -63.84 -19.47
N PRO A 11 42.24 -62.52 -19.81
CA PRO A 11 42.15 -61.45 -18.85
C PRO A 11 40.69 -61.15 -18.57
N LEU A 12 40.17 -61.63 -17.47
CA LEU A 12 38.85 -61.37 -16.93
C LEU A 12 38.58 -59.86 -16.69
N GLY A 13 39.65 -59.06 -16.57
CA GLY A 13 39.59 -57.63 -16.33
C GLY A 13 39.05 -56.81 -17.50
N LYS A 14 39.18 -57.25 -18.77
CA LYS A 14 38.66 -56.52 -19.92
C LYS A 14 37.14 -56.63 -20.08
N ILE A 15 36.52 -57.72 -19.66
CA ILE A 15 35.09 -57.93 -19.73
C ILE A 15 34.40 -57.11 -18.60
N ILE A 16 34.99 -57.04 -17.41
CA ILE A 16 34.46 -56.23 -16.30
C ILE A 16 34.50 -54.73 -16.64
N LEU A 17 35.56 -54.25 -17.31
CA LEU A 17 35.70 -52.86 -17.69
C LEU A 17 34.63 -52.43 -18.74
N ILE A 18 34.34 -53.30 -19.69
CA ILE A 18 33.29 -53.01 -20.75
C ILE A 18 31.90 -52.99 -20.13
N VAL A 19 31.58 -53.87 -19.18
CA VAL A 19 30.29 -53.87 -18.50
C VAL A 19 30.09 -52.63 -17.64
N LEU A 20 31.15 -52.20 -16.91
CA LEU A 20 31.08 -50.97 -16.10
C LEU A 20 30.94 -49.72 -16.93
N VAL A 21 31.56 -49.62 -18.10
CA VAL A 21 31.40 -48.47 -19.02
C VAL A 21 29.98 -48.43 -19.60
N LEU A 22 29.38 -49.56 -19.96
CA LEU A 22 28.03 -49.61 -20.48
C LEU A 22 26.98 -49.27 -19.42
N VAL A 23 27.18 -49.70 -18.17
CA VAL A 23 26.29 -49.36 -17.06
C VAL A 23 26.36 -47.84 -16.73
N ALA A 24 27.57 -47.27 -16.74
CA ALA A 24 27.76 -45.84 -16.51
C ALA A 24 27.13 -44.98 -17.63
N ALA A 25 27.22 -45.43 -18.89
CA ALA A 25 26.58 -44.73 -20.02
C ALA A 25 25.05 -44.80 -19.94
N ALA A 26 24.48 -45.94 -19.52
CA ALA A 26 23.03 -46.08 -19.36
C ALA A 26 22.48 -45.21 -18.18
N ALA A 27 23.22 -45.20 -17.06
CA ALA A 27 22.82 -44.36 -15.90
C ALA A 27 23.00 -42.86 -16.16
N GLY A 28 24.06 -42.46 -16.87
CA GLY A 28 24.31 -41.10 -17.28
C GLY A 28 23.25 -40.59 -18.31
N GLY A 29 22.86 -41.48 -19.23
CA GLY A 29 21.81 -41.16 -20.23
C GLY A 29 20.44 -40.93 -19.60
N MET A 30 20.01 -41.78 -18.65
CA MET A 30 18.74 -41.60 -17.94
C MET A 30 18.75 -40.36 -17.06
N GLY A 31 19.86 -40.03 -16.39
CA GLY A 31 19.98 -38.79 -15.60
C GLY A 31 19.93 -37.55 -16.46
N TYR A 32 20.56 -37.56 -17.63
CA TYR A 32 20.55 -36.42 -18.56
C TYR A 32 19.15 -36.15 -19.16
N PHE A 33 18.42 -37.21 -19.56
CA PHE A 33 17.05 -37.05 -20.06
C PHE A 33 16.08 -36.60 -18.98
N SER A 34 16.19 -37.09 -17.74
CA SER A 34 15.34 -36.67 -16.61
C SER A 34 15.62 -35.21 -16.21
N GLN A 35 16.87 -34.77 -16.28
CA GLN A 35 17.24 -33.40 -15.94
C GLN A 35 16.78 -32.42 -17.03
N LYS A 36 16.81 -32.82 -18.31
CA LYS A 36 16.34 -31.99 -19.42
C LYS A 36 14.82 -31.81 -19.39
N SER A 37 14.05 -32.86 -19.10
CA SER A 37 12.59 -32.75 -18.96
C SER A 37 12.19 -31.82 -17.80
N ASN A 38 12.88 -31.87 -16.67
CA ASN A 38 12.62 -30.99 -15.53
C ASN A 38 12.98 -29.52 -15.84
N LEU A 39 14.01 -29.27 -16.66
CA LEU A 39 14.36 -27.91 -17.10
C LEU A 39 13.36 -27.36 -18.10
N ASP A 40 12.86 -28.18 -19.02
CA ASP A 40 11.84 -27.77 -19.98
C ASP A 40 10.49 -27.50 -19.31
N GLU A 41 10.10 -28.32 -18.30
CA GLU A 41 8.90 -28.05 -17.47
C GLU A 41 9.05 -26.79 -16.62
N ALA A 42 10.22 -26.56 -16.02
CA ALA A 42 10.48 -25.34 -15.24
C ALA A 42 10.45 -24.08 -16.13
N GLN A 43 10.99 -24.15 -17.34
CA GLN A 43 10.94 -23.04 -18.29
C GLN A 43 9.53 -22.79 -18.80
N THR A 44 8.73 -23.83 -19.03
CA THR A 44 7.33 -23.70 -19.44
C THR A 44 6.48 -23.10 -18.30
N GLN A 45 6.71 -23.50 -17.05
CA GLN A 45 6.03 -22.91 -15.89
C GLN A 45 6.43 -21.45 -15.66
N THR A 46 7.71 -21.11 -15.83
CA THR A 46 8.19 -19.74 -15.72
C THR A 46 7.62 -18.85 -16.82
N ALA A 47 7.51 -19.36 -18.04
CA ALA A 47 6.89 -18.65 -19.15
C ALA A 47 5.37 -18.48 -18.96
N ALA A 48 4.68 -19.48 -18.41
CA ALA A 48 3.26 -19.40 -18.06
C ALA A 48 3.00 -18.41 -16.92
N LEU A 49 3.87 -18.38 -15.88
CA LEU A 49 3.80 -17.41 -14.79
C LEU A 49 4.10 -15.99 -15.29
N SER A 50 5.03 -15.81 -16.21
CA SER A 50 5.34 -14.48 -16.77
C SER A 50 4.23 -13.96 -17.71
N GLN A 51 3.42 -14.83 -18.30
CA GLN A 51 2.25 -14.43 -19.07
C GLN A 51 1.01 -14.13 -18.22
N GLN A 52 0.94 -14.65 -16.97
CA GLN A 52 -0.16 -14.37 -16.05
C GLN A 52 0.02 -13.05 -15.28
N THR A 53 1.19 -12.44 -15.29
CA THR A 53 1.49 -11.19 -14.58
C THR A 53 1.67 -9.96 -15.49
N VAL A 54 1.11 -9.96 -16.69
CA VAL A 54 0.72 -8.71 -17.32
C VAL A 54 -0.60 -8.30 -16.69
N GLU A 55 -0.53 -7.93 -15.42
CA GLU A 55 -1.60 -7.21 -14.74
C GLU A 55 -1.94 -6.02 -15.64
N LYS A 56 -3.12 -6.10 -16.23
CA LYS A 56 -3.69 -5.07 -17.08
C LYS A 56 -3.50 -3.75 -16.34
N VAL A 57 -2.57 -2.90 -16.81
CA VAL A 57 -2.44 -1.52 -16.30
C VAL A 57 -3.84 -0.97 -16.23
N PRO A 58 -4.36 -0.62 -15.07
CA PRO A 58 -5.73 -0.13 -14.96
C PRO A 58 -5.88 1.02 -15.95
N ALA A 59 -6.98 1.03 -16.70
CA ALA A 59 -7.29 2.17 -17.54
C ALA A 59 -7.18 3.46 -16.71
N PRO A 60 -6.73 4.58 -17.28
CA PRO A 60 -6.66 5.84 -16.54
C PRO A 60 -8.00 6.05 -15.83
N LEU A 61 -7.95 6.27 -14.51
CA LEU A 61 -9.17 6.45 -13.72
C LEU A 61 -9.81 7.76 -14.12
N ASP A 62 -11.13 7.75 -14.26
CA ASP A 62 -11.92 8.95 -14.52
C ASP A 62 -11.75 9.91 -13.33
N PRO A 63 -11.42 11.20 -13.55
CA PRO A 63 -11.36 12.19 -12.48
C PRO A 63 -12.66 12.33 -11.67
N SER A 64 -13.80 11.88 -12.20
CA SER A 64 -15.08 11.83 -11.49
C SER A 64 -15.26 10.59 -10.60
N ASP A 65 -14.32 9.62 -10.64
CA ASP A 65 -14.37 8.43 -9.79
C ASP A 65 -14.42 8.83 -8.31
N ALA A 66 -15.14 8.04 -7.50
CA ALA A 66 -15.24 8.20 -6.05
C ALA A 66 -13.87 8.29 -5.36
N LEU A 67 -12.82 7.72 -5.97
CA LEU A 67 -11.44 7.83 -5.50
C LEU A 67 -10.88 9.26 -5.55
N PHE A 68 -11.48 10.16 -6.35
CA PHE A 68 -10.99 11.52 -6.54
C PHE A 68 -12.03 12.59 -6.22
N THR A 69 -13.19 12.18 -5.71
CA THR A 69 -14.25 13.09 -5.29
C THR A 69 -14.56 12.90 -3.80
N ALA A 70 -14.93 13.98 -3.11
CA ALA A 70 -15.36 13.89 -1.72
C ALA A 70 -16.64 13.06 -1.61
N GLN A 71 -16.65 12.13 -0.64
CA GLN A 71 -17.80 11.27 -0.37
C GLN A 71 -18.52 11.73 0.91
N PRO A 72 -19.81 11.45 1.06
CA PRO A 72 -20.53 11.74 2.29
C PRO A 72 -19.85 11.11 3.52
N GLY A 73 -19.69 11.88 4.58
CA GLY A 73 -19.08 11.43 5.83
C GLY A 73 -17.56 11.47 5.89
N GLU A 74 -16.87 11.78 4.78
CA GLU A 74 -15.42 11.96 4.79
C GLU A 74 -15.00 13.24 5.52
N LEU A 75 -13.79 13.24 6.05
CA LEU A 75 -13.21 14.42 6.67
C LEU A 75 -12.71 15.39 5.60
N VAL A 76 -13.33 16.58 5.57
CA VAL A 76 -13.02 17.63 4.62
C VAL A 76 -12.50 18.86 5.33
N PHE A 77 -11.33 19.37 4.90
CA PHE A 77 -10.80 20.65 5.31
C PHE A 77 -11.13 21.71 4.24
N GLY A 78 -11.59 22.88 4.67
CA GLY A 78 -12.00 23.96 3.79
C GLY A 78 -13.50 23.96 3.52
N LYS A 79 -13.94 24.67 2.47
CA LYS A 79 -15.36 24.81 2.12
C LYS A 79 -15.82 23.57 1.36
N PRO A 80 -16.91 22.89 1.78
CA PRO A 80 -17.39 21.67 1.10
C PRO A 80 -17.75 21.87 -0.36
N ASP A 81 -18.22 23.08 -0.72
CA ASP A 81 -18.61 23.50 -2.07
C ASP A 81 -17.44 24.03 -2.92
N ALA A 82 -16.22 24.04 -2.38
CA ALA A 82 -15.04 24.51 -3.12
C ALA A 82 -14.88 23.81 -4.47
N ALA A 83 -14.50 24.59 -5.50
CA ALA A 83 -14.41 24.13 -6.88
C ALA A 83 -13.34 23.07 -7.09
N GLY A 84 -12.16 23.24 -6.47
CA GLY A 84 -11.05 22.28 -6.53
C GLY A 84 -11.17 21.23 -5.45
N THR A 85 -10.69 20.01 -5.76
CA THR A 85 -10.62 18.91 -4.79
C THR A 85 -9.19 18.40 -4.71
N ILE A 86 -8.64 18.38 -3.51
CA ILE A 86 -7.37 17.77 -3.16
C ILE A 86 -7.68 16.54 -2.31
N ILE A 87 -7.29 15.35 -2.74
CA ILE A 87 -7.38 14.13 -1.93
C ILE A 87 -5.99 13.85 -1.34
N GLU A 88 -5.91 13.70 -0.04
CA GLU A 88 -4.70 13.26 0.66
C GLU A 88 -4.92 11.83 1.16
N TYR A 89 -4.09 10.90 0.70
CA TYR A 89 -3.95 9.59 1.34
C TYR A 89 -2.82 9.64 2.35
N SER A 90 -3.16 9.47 3.61
CA SER A 90 -2.28 9.78 4.73
C SER A 90 -2.21 8.64 5.75
N SER A 91 -1.06 8.49 6.37
CA SER A 91 -0.86 7.57 7.49
C SER A 91 -0.50 8.34 8.76
N MET A 92 -1.20 8.04 9.85
CA MET A 92 -0.95 8.68 11.15
C MET A 92 0.46 8.42 11.68
N SER A 93 1.14 7.34 11.26
CA SER A 93 2.51 7.02 11.67
C SER A 93 3.58 7.54 10.70
N CYS A 94 3.19 8.16 9.57
CA CYS A 94 4.14 8.64 8.57
C CYS A 94 4.73 10.00 8.96
N PRO A 95 6.07 10.15 9.12
CA PRO A 95 6.69 11.43 9.47
C PRO A 95 6.46 12.53 8.41
N HIS A 96 6.43 12.17 7.12
CA HIS A 96 6.16 13.13 6.06
C HIS A 96 4.70 13.64 6.08
N CYS A 97 3.74 12.80 6.51
CA CYS A 97 2.37 13.24 6.75
C CYS A 97 2.30 14.22 7.92
N ALA A 98 2.98 13.92 9.03
CA ALA A 98 3.07 14.84 10.15
C ALA A 98 3.68 16.18 9.73
N PHE A 99 4.78 16.17 8.96
CA PHE A 99 5.39 17.38 8.41
C PHE A 99 4.42 18.17 7.52
N PHE A 100 3.69 17.49 6.63
CA PHE A 100 2.67 18.15 5.80
C PHE A 100 1.64 18.87 6.67
N HIS A 101 1.12 18.19 7.69
CA HIS A 101 0.08 18.74 8.56
C HIS A 101 0.57 19.88 9.47
N SER A 102 1.85 19.85 9.92
CA SER A 102 2.42 20.91 10.76
C SER A 102 2.89 22.14 10.00
N ASP A 103 3.53 21.92 8.85
CA ASP A 103 4.27 22.98 8.17
C ASP A 103 3.61 23.48 6.89
N MET A 104 2.97 22.59 6.11
CA MET A 104 2.43 22.92 4.79
C MET A 104 0.94 23.17 4.80
N LEU A 105 0.16 22.37 5.53
CA LEU A 105 -1.29 22.49 5.58
C LEU A 105 -1.76 23.87 6.07
N PRO A 106 -1.12 24.53 7.07
CA PRO A 106 -1.50 25.89 7.47
C PRO A 106 -1.42 26.90 6.32
N GLN A 107 -0.38 26.83 5.49
CA GLN A 107 -0.24 27.70 4.33
C GLN A 107 -1.28 27.35 3.26
N LEU A 108 -1.44 26.06 2.96
CA LEU A 108 -2.44 25.55 2.02
C LEU A 108 -3.86 25.99 2.44
N LYS A 109 -4.14 25.89 3.74
CA LYS A 109 -5.41 26.31 4.32
C LYS A 109 -5.68 27.78 4.04
N LYS A 110 -4.73 28.68 4.34
CA LYS A 110 -4.82 30.11 4.11
C LYS A 110 -5.04 30.46 2.64
N ASP A 111 -4.28 29.82 1.74
CA ASP A 111 -4.21 30.25 0.33
C ASP A 111 -5.31 29.63 -0.55
N LEU A 112 -5.75 28.40 -0.20
CA LEU A 112 -6.66 27.64 -1.05
C LEU A 112 -7.94 27.19 -0.33
N LEU A 113 -7.85 26.68 0.92
CA LEU A 113 -9.02 26.06 1.54
C LEU A 113 -9.97 27.11 2.13
N ASP A 114 -9.48 28.08 2.89
CA ASP A 114 -10.29 29.13 3.49
C ASP A 114 -10.84 30.10 2.44
N THR A 115 -10.12 30.26 1.33
CA THR A 115 -10.57 31.07 0.19
C THR A 115 -11.67 30.38 -0.64
N GLY A 116 -11.86 29.06 -0.48
CA GLY A 116 -12.79 28.27 -1.27
C GLY A 116 -12.29 27.90 -2.67
N LYS A 117 -11.02 28.11 -2.97
CA LYS A 117 -10.41 27.66 -4.23
C LYS A 117 -10.35 26.13 -4.31
N ALA A 118 -10.07 25.49 -3.18
CA ALA A 118 -10.08 24.04 -3.06
C ALA A 118 -10.60 23.58 -1.70
N LYS A 119 -10.93 22.31 -1.62
CA LYS A 119 -11.13 21.54 -0.40
C LYS A 119 -10.11 20.43 -0.35
N LEU A 120 -9.67 20.01 0.86
CA LEU A 120 -8.82 18.86 1.06
C LEU A 120 -9.61 17.76 1.76
N VAL A 121 -9.70 16.61 1.14
CA VAL A 121 -10.31 15.39 1.68
C VAL A 121 -9.21 14.51 2.24
N PHE A 122 -9.32 14.20 3.51
CA PHE A 122 -8.35 13.36 4.20
C PHE A 122 -8.80 11.89 4.15
N ARG A 123 -7.93 11.01 3.66
CA ARG A 123 -8.17 9.57 3.56
C ARG A 123 -7.09 8.78 4.27
N TYR A 124 -7.52 7.77 4.97
CA TYR A 124 -6.62 6.92 5.72
C TYR A 124 -5.89 5.93 4.82
N PHE A 125 -4.58 5.86 5.02
CA PHE A 125 -3.73 4.85 4.39
C PHE A 125 -2.74 4.30 5.44
N PRO A 126 -3.22 3.53 6.44
CA PRO A 126 -2.37 3.07 7.52
C PRO A 126 -1.26 2.16 7.01
N LEU A 127 0.00 2.47 7.41
CA LEU A 127 1.19 1.72 7.00
C LEU A 127 1.53 0.57 7.96
N ASN A 128 1.03 0.62 9.19
CA ASN A 128 1.32 -0.34 10.26
C ASN A 128 0.19 -0.38 11.30
N GLU A 129 0.32 -1.27 12.29
CA GLU A 129 -0.69 -1.41 13.35
C GLU A 129 -0.89 -0.13 14.17
N PRO A 130 0.16 0.59 14.64
CA PRO A 130 -0.05 1.87 15.33
C PRO A 130 -0.90 2.86 14.54
N ALA A 131 -0.62 3.01 13.23
CA ALA A 131 -1.42 3.88 12.37
C ALA A 131 -2.87 3.40 12.21
N LEU A 132 -3.10 2.08 12.12
CA LEU A 132 -4.43 1.50 12.05
C LEU A 132 -5.22 1.81 13.33
N ARG A 133 -4.63 1.61 14.53
CA ARG A 133 -5.29 1.93 15.81
C ARG A 133 -5.54 3.43 15.97
N ALA A 134 -4.61 4.28 15.54
CA ALA A 134 -4.83 5.72 15.54
C ALA A 134 -5.98 6.12 14.60
N THR A 135 -6.11 5.45 13.44
CA THR A 135 -7.24 5.66 12.51
C THR A 135 -8.57 5.23 13.15
N GLN A 136 -8.64 4.05 13.79
CA GLN A 136 -9.84 3.63 14.52
C GLN A 136 -10.22 4.65 15.59
N LEU A 137 -9.24 5.17 16.35
CA LEU A 137 -9.49 6.19 17.36
C LEU A 137 -10.13 7.44 16.79
N VAL A 138 -9.64 7.94 15.64
CA VAL A 138 -10.24 9.10 14.96
C VAL A 138 -11.66 8.79 14.51
N GLU A 139 -11.91 7.63 13.92
CA GLU A 139 -13.24 7.23 13.45
C GLU A 139 -14.27 7.06 14.59
N CYS A 140 -13.83 6.63 15.76
CA CYS A 140 -14.67 6.52 16.96
C CYS A 140 -14.94 7.86 17.65
N ALA A 141 -14.14 8.88 17.34
CA ALA A 141 -14.39 10.21 17.87
C ALA A 141 -15.63 10.84 17.22
N PRO A 142 -16.36 11.70 17.96
CA PRO A 142 -17.41 12.52 17.36
C PRO A 142 -16.93 13.24 16.12
N ALA A 143 -17.77 13.31 15.07
CA ALA A 143 -17.35 13.81 13.75
C ALA A 143 -16.71 15.21 13.82
N GLU A 144 -17.24 16.09 14.66
CA GLU A 144 -16.75 17.45 14.88
C GLU A 144 -15.38 17.50 15.55
N LYS A 145 -14.95 16.42 16.21
CA LYS A 145 -13.65 16.31 16.89
C LYS A 145 -12.58 15.63 16.03
N ARG A 146 -12.94 14.94 14.95
CA ARG A 146 -12.01 14.13 14.15
C ARG A 146 -10.82 14.93 13.63
N ALA A 147 -11.05 16.13 13.11
CA ALA A 147 -9.98 17.02 12.63
C ALA A 147 -8.99 17.38 13.74
N GLN A 148 -9.50 17.65 14.96
CA GLN A 148 -8.67 17.95 16.11
C GLN A 148 -7.88 16.72 16.55
N PHE A 149 -8.48 15.53 16.55
CA PHE A 149 -7.75 14.29 16.84
C PHE A 149 -6.60 14.04 15.87
N ILE A 150 -6.82 14.19 14.55
CA ILE A 150 -5.76 14.07 13.54
C ILE A 150 -4.62 15.04 13.84
N LYS A 151 -4.94 16.31 14.12
CA LYS A 151 -3.94 17.32 14.44
C LYS A 151 -3.09 16.90 15.65
N VAL A 152 -3.71 16.53 16.76
CA VAL A 152 -3.01 16.12 17.99
C VAL A 152 -2.20 14.85 17.77
N LEU A 153 -2.74 13.87 17.04
CA LEU A 153 -2.02 12.64 16.72
C LEU A 153 -0.75 12.90 15.91
N PHE A 154 -0.78 13.82 14.95
CA PHE A 154 0.44 14.20 14.21
C PHE A 154 1.40 15.01 15.07
N GLU A 155 0.92 15.96 15.88
CA GLU A 155 1.76 16.74 16.78
C GLU A 155 2.51 15.87 17.80
N LEU A 156 1.84 14.84 18.31
CA LEU A 156 2.40 13.90 19.27
C LEU A 156 2.94 12.61 18.66
N GLN A 157 3.07 12.56 17.32
CA GLN A 157 3.40 11.33 16.59
C GLN A 157 4.62 10.61 17.14
N LYS A 158 5.68 11.35 17.50
CA LYS A 158 6.92 10.77 18.03
C LYS A 158 6.73 10.03 19.35
N ASN A 159 5.69 10.36 20.10
CA ASN A 159 5.44 9.78 21.43
C ASN A 159 4.77 8.39 21.31
N TRP A 160 3.96 8.17 20.26
CA TRP A 160 3.17 6.95 20.14
C TRP A 160 3.48 6.10 18.91
N ALA A 161 3.75 6.71 17.73
CA ALA A 161 3.78 5.97 16.47
C ALA A 161 4.91 4.92 16.37
N PHE A 162 5.97 5.08 17.17
CA PHE A 162 7.14 4.22 17.22
C PHE A 162 7.35 3.56 18.58
N SER A 163 6.35 3.67 19.47
CA SER A 163 6.39 3.09 20.81
C SER A 163 5.81 1.68 20.81
N GLU A 164 6.43 0.74 21.52
CA GLU A 164 5.84 -0.57 21.79
C GLU A 164 4.55 -0.47 22.63
N ARG A 165 4.39 0.62 23.38
CA ARG A 165 3.22 0.92 24.18
C ARG A 165 2.23 1.85 23.49
N PHE A 166 2.24 1.92 22.18
CA PHE A 166 1.42 2.86 21.39
C PHE A 166 -0.08 2.83 21.77
N LYS A 167 -0.62 1.69 22.18
CA LYS A 167 -2.03 1.60 22.61
C LYS A 167 -2.30 2.42 23.87
N ASP A 168 -1.39 2.38 24.83
CA ASP A 168 -1.52 3.17 26.07
C ASP A 168 -1.35 4.66 25.79
N GLU A 169 -0.40 5.01 24.92
CA GLU A 169 -0.19 6.40 24.51
C GLU A 169 -1.42 6.94 23.74
N LEU A 170 -2.01 6.14 22.86
CA LEU A 170 -3.24 6.51 22.15
C LEU A 170 -4.42 6.68 23.11
N LYS A 171 -4.56 5.84 24.16
CA LYS A 171 -5.57 6.02 25.21
C LYS A 171 -5.37 7.33 25.96
N THR A 172 -4.12 7.69 26.26
CA THR A 172 -3.79 8.96 26.92
C THR A 172 -4.20 10.15 26.06
N ILE A 173 -3.94 10.10 24.75
CA ILE A 173 -4.37 11.14 23.80
C ILE A 173 -5.91 11.19 23.71
N ALA A 174 -6.55 10.03 23.65
CA ALA A 174 -8.00 9.90 23.59
C ALA A 174 -8.71 10.54 24.78
N ALA A 175 -8.16 10.32 25.98
CA ALA A 175 -8.70 10.89 27.22
C ALA A 175 -8.72 12.43 27.19
N GLN A 176 -7.69 13.06 26.62
CA GLN A 176 -7.65 14.51 26.43
C GLN A 176 -8.73 15.00 25.45
N GLY A 177 -9.14 14.16 24.49
CA GLY A 177 -10.25 14.41 23.57
C GLY A 177 -11.63 14.05 24.11
N GLY A 178 -11.71 13.50 25.35
CA GLY A 178 -12.96 13.14 26.03
C GLY A 178 -13.47 11.73 25.72
N LEU A 179 -12.61 10.84 25.23
CA LEU A 179 -12.89 9.40 25.11
C LEU A 179 -12.27 8.66 26.29
N ASP A 180 -13.07 7.89 27.02
CA ASP A 180 -12.55 7.07 28.11
C ASP A 180 -11.86 5.79 27.61
N ALA A 181 -11.13 5.11 28.50
CA ALA A 181 -10.38 3.91 28.13
C ALA A 181 -11.27 2.77 27.63
N ALA A 182 -12.48 2.61 28.16
CA ALA A 182 -13.41 1.56 27.74
C ALA A 182 -13.94 1.83 26.32
N GLN A 183 -14.23 3.08 26.01
CA GLN A 183 -14.61 3.50 24.65
C GLN A 183 -13.48 3.22 23.65
N VAL A 184 -12.23 3.53 24.01
CA VAL A 184 -11.07 3.25 23.16
C VAL A 184 -10.85 1.76 22.97
N ASP A 185 -10.98 0.94 24.04
CA ASP A 185 -10.86 -0.51 23.94
C ASP A 185 -11.95 -1.12 23.04
N SER A 186 -13.19 -0.64 23.18
CA SER A 186 -14.29 -1.04 22.31
C SER A 186 -14.02 -0.69 20.85
N CYS A 187 -13.47 0.51 20.61
CA CYS A 187 -13.09 0.97 19.29
C CYS A 187 -12.00 0.10 18.64
N PHE A 188 -10.96 -0.22 19.42
CA PHE A 188 -9.88 -1.10 18.95
C PHE A 188 -10.33 -2.55 18.72
N ALA A 189 -11.41 -2.98 19.38
CA ALA A 189 -12.02 -4.29 19.18
C ALA A 189 -13.01 -4.34 18.00
N ASP A 190 -13.41 -3.21 17.45
CA ASP A 190 -14.35 -3.14 16.33
C ASP A 190 -13.70 -3.66 15.03
N LYS A 191 -13.96 -4.93 14.77
CA LYS A 191 -13.46 -5.61 13.55
C LYS A 191 -14.07 -5.07 12.27
N GLN A 192 -15.33 -4.63 12.30
CA GLN A 192 -15.97 -4.09 11.10
C GLN A 192 -15.35 -2.75 10.71
N LEU A 193 -15.01 -1.92 11.70
CA LEU A 193 -14.28 -0.67 11.46
C LEU A 193 -12.87 -0.95 10.94
N GLU A 194 -12.15 -1.90 11.56
CA GLU A 194 -10.82 -2.31 11.10
C GLU A 194 -10.85 -2.79 9.65
N ASP A 195 -11.79 -3.68 9.31
CA ASP A 195 -11.91 -4.24 7.96
C ASP A 195 -12.23 -3.14 6.92
N ARG A 196 -13.12 -2.20 7.22
CA ARG A 196 -13.40 -1.04 6.35
C ARG A 196 -12.16 -0.16 6.09
N ILE A 197 -11.37 0.08 7.14
CA ILE A 197 -10.13 0.88 7.01
C ILE A 197 -9.11 0.14 6.12
N ILE A 198 -8.94 -1.17 6.32
CA ILE A 198 -8.03 -2.00 5.54
C ILE A 198 -8.50 -2.09 4.09
N GLU A 199 -9.79 -2.29 3.85
CA GLU A 199 -10.39 -2.31 2.51
C GLU A 199 -10.17 -0.98 1.80
N GLY A 200 -10.45 0.15 2.46
CA GLY A 200 -10.22 1.48 1.88
C GLY A 200 -8.76 1.70 1.48
N ARG A 201 -7.81 1.26 2.33
CA ARG A 201 -6.38 1.27 2.00
C ARG A 201 -6.08 0.38 0.78
N GLN A 202 -6.65 -0.81 0.72
CA GLN A 202 -6.41 -1.74 -0.40
C GLN A 202 -6.97 -1.20 -1.71
N VAL A 203 -8.16 -0.63 -1.69
CA VAL A 203 -8.78 0.03 -2.86
C VAL A 203 -7.89 1.19 -3.34
N ALA A 204 -7.40 2.03 -2.44
CA ALA A 204 -6.48 3.12 -2.78
C ALA A 204 -5.18 2.59 -3.43
N ALA A 205 -4.60 1.53 -2.87
CA ALA A 205 -3.38 0.92 -3.40
C ALA A 205 -3.59 0.32 -4.79
N THR A 206 -4.68 -0.44 -4.97
CA THR A 206 -4.89 -1.21 -6.21
C THR A 206 -5.52 -0.40 -7.34
N ARG A 207 -6.43 0.54 -7.00
CA ARG A 207 -7.14 1.32 -8.01
C ARG A 207 -6.53 2.69 -8.26
N ALA A 208 -6.12 3.43 -7.21
CA ALA A 208 -5.51 4.75 -7.37
C ALA A 208 -3.98 4.71 -7.44
N GLY A 209 -3.34 3.54 -7.31
CA GLY A 209 -1.88 3.41 -7.36
C GLY A 209 -1.16 4.07 -6.19
N VAL A 210 -1.82 4.19 -5.04
CA VAL A 210 -1.20 4.73 -3.81
C VAL A 210 -0.24 3.70 -3.24
N ASN A 211 1.05 4.02 -3.24
CA ASN A 211 2.11 3.13 -2.75
C ASN A 211 2.98 3.78 -1.67
N SER A 212 2.75 5.05 -1.35
CA SER A 212 3.47 5.83 -0.35
C SER A 212 2.56 6.87 0.29
N THR A 213 2.97 7.42 1.44
CA THR A 213 2.25 8.50 2.13
C THR A 213 3.19 9.66 2.48
N PRO A 214 2.70 10.91 2.41
CA PRO A 214 1.41 11.26 1.84
C PRO A 214 1.39 11.09 0.33
N SER A 215 0.22 10.77 -0.25
CA SER A 215 -0.02 10.83 -1.69
C SER A 215 -1.18 11.78 -1.95
N PHE A 216 -1.01 12.67 -2.94
CA PHE A 216 -2.00 13.68 -3.26
C PHE A 216 -2.54 13.52 -4.67
N PHE A 217 -3.85 13.80 -4.81
CA PHE A 217 -4.50 13.92 -6.11
C PHE A 217 -5.24 15.24 -6.15
N VAL A 218 -5.01 16.02 -7.20
CA VAL A 218 -5.66 17.32 -7.43
C VAL A 218 -6.60 17.18 -8.60
N ASN A 219 -7.91 17.32 -8.38
CA ASN A 219 -8.94 17.09 -9.38
C ASN A 219 -8.78 15.77 -10.16
N GLY A 220 -8.40 14.69 -9.44
CA GLY A 220 -8.18 13.35 -10.02
C GLY A 220 -6.81 13.11 -10.64
N VAL A 221 -5.94 14.10 -10.71
CA VAL A 221 -4.58 13.97 -11.23
C VAL A 221 -3.60 13.84 -10.08
N LYS A 222 -2.75 12.82 -10.09
CA LYS A 222 -1.73 12.61 -9.06
C LYS A 222 -0.73 13.78 -9.06
N LEU A 223 -0.48 14.35 -7.90
CA LEU A 223 0.52 15.38 -7.69
C LEU A 223 1.85 14.72 -7.29
N GLU A 224 2.81 14.71 -8.19
CA GLU A 224 4.11 14.05 -7.94
C GLU A 224 5.04 14.91 -7.07
N ASP A 225 5.04 16.23 -7.26
CA ASP A 225 5.82 17.16 -6.44
C ASP A 225 4.89 18.01 -5.55
N PHE A 226 4.91 17.70 -4.28
CA PHE A 226 4.18 18.42 -3.23
C PHE A 226 5.12 19.07 -2.20
N SER A 227 6.37 19.32 -2.57
CA SER A 227 7.38 19.88 -1.68
C SER A 227 7.10 21.32 -1.26
N LYS A 228 6.19 22.02 -1.93
CA LYS A 228 5.77 23.40 -1.67
C LYS A 228 4.26 23.58 -1.82
N ALA A 229 3.68 24.46 -1.02
CA ALA A 229 2.25 24.76 -1.07
C ALA A 229 1.79 25.32 -2.44
N ASP A 230 2.66 26.07 -3.15
CA ASP A 230 2.34 26.62 -4.47
C ASP A 230 2.18 25.56 -5.57
N HIS A 231 2.74 24.35 -5.38
CA HIS A 231 2.55 23.24 -6.32
C HIS A 231 1.09 22.78 -6.39
N PHE A 232 0.37 22.83 -5.27
CA PHE A 232 -1.07 22.56 -5.24
C PHE A 232 -1.87 23.61 -6.00
N ALA A 233 -1.51 24.88 -5.89
CA ALA A 233 -2.18 25.96 -6.63
C ALA A 233 -1.98 25.78 -8.14
N LYS A 234 -0.75 25.50 -8.59
CA LYS A 234 -0.44 25.24 -10.00
C LYS A 234 -1.16 23.99 -10.53
N ALA A 235 -1.22 22.95 -9.71
CA ALA A 235 -1.95 21.74 -10.07
C ALA A 235 -3.47 22.01 -10.24
N LEU A 236 -4.06 22.84 -9.39
CA LEU A 236 -5.48 23.23 -9.52
C LEU A 236 -5.76 24.05 -10.79
N GLU A 237 -4.80 24.88 -11.23
CA GLU A 237 -4.93 25.65 -12.47
C GLU A 237 -4.80 24.79 -13.72
N SER A 238 -3.94 23.77 -13.69
CA SER A 238 -3.64 22.88 -14.82
C SER A 238 -4.53 21.64 -14.92
N ALA A 239 -5.12 21.20 -13.81
CA ALA A 239 -5.96 20.02 -13.78
C ALA A 239 -7.33 20.27 -14.45
N PRO A 240 -7.99 19.24 -14.99
CA PRO A 240 -9.34 19.36 -15.54
C PRO A 240 -10.28 19.98 -14.51
N LYS A 241 -11.01 21.03 -14.93
CA LYS A 241 -12.04 21.62 -14.07
C LYS A 241 -13.18 20.61 -13.95
N LYS A 242 -13.54 20.27 -12.72
CA LYS A 242 -14.71 19.44 -12.45
C LYS A 242 -15.95 20.09 -13.07
N PRO A 243 -16.81 19.34 -13.81
CA PRO A 243 -18.13 19.84 -14.18
C PRO A 243 -18.85 20.30 -12.91
N ALA A 244 -19.47 21.46 -12.94
CA ALA A 244 -20.29 21.96 -11.84
C ALA A 244 -21.30 20.87 -11.47
N GLN A 245 -21.30 20.44 -10.20
CA GLN A 245 -22.37 19.57 -9.72
C GLN A 245 -23.69 20.35 -9.87
N PRO A 246 -24.75 19.73 -10.43
CA PRO A 246 -26.05 20.37 -10.41
C PRO A 246 -26.38 20.66 -8.93
N THR A 247 -26.62 21.93 -8.63
CA THR A 247 -27.22 22.33 -7.37
C THR A 247 -28.57 21.62 -7.32
N GLY A 248 -28.66 20.56 -6.48
CA GLY A 248 -29.97 19.98 -6.19
C GLY A 248 -30.79 21.06 -5.53
N ASP A 249 -31.73 21.61 -6.28
CA ASP A 249 -32.78 22.43 -5.76
C ASP A 249 -33.56 21.56 -4.77
N ALA A 250 -33.39 21.87 -3.48
CA ALA A 250 -34.22 21.31 -2.44
C ALA A 250 -35.63 21.88 -2.63
N GLU A 251 -36.55 21.05 -3.15
CA GLU A 251 -37.98 21.20 -2.93
C GLU A 251 -38.39 20.61 -1.60
#